data_3f9fdefa79377fe4a4057f3bd409835e
#
_entry.id   3f9fdefa79377fe4a4057f3bd409835e
#
_cell.length_a   1.000
_cell.length_b   1.000
_cell.length_c   1.000
_cell.angle_alpha   90.00
_cell.angle_beta   90.00
_cell.angle_gamma   90.00
#
_symmetry.space_group_name_H-M   'P 1'
#
loop_
_entity.id
_entity.type
_entity.pdbx_description
1 polymer ?
#
loop_
_entity_poly.entity_id
_entity_poly.type
_entity_poly.pdbx_seq_one_letter_code
_entity_poly.pdbx_strand_id
1 'polypeptide(L)'
;MRRISDETADGEEVADGVYLADLAAGERASMKHWRVEPGATLPVHRHDNEQIGYMIRGTLTAITEDEEVTLRPGDSYLFTSDELHGAENRGDEPAVGIGVLSPPRSDPDWKQS
;
A
#
# COMPACT_ATOMS: atom_id res chain seq x y z
N MET A 1 -6.04 21.50 12.25
CA MET A 1 -5.03 20.54 11.77
C MET A 1 -5.04 19.31 12.65
N ARG A 2 -4.83 18.14 12.07
CA ARG A 2 -4.71 16.88 12.83
C ARG A 2 -3.36 16.26 12.53
N ARG A 3 -2.77 15.65 13.56
CA ARG A 3 -1.49 14.96 13.42
C ARG A 3 -1.64 13.52 13.90
N ILE A 4 -1.25 12.57 13.06
CA ILE A 4 -1.19 11.15 13.38
C ILE A 4 0.27 10.73 13.27
N SER A 5 0.76 10.00 14.26
CA SER A 5 2.12 9.46 14.23
C SER A 5 2.06 7.97 13.95
N ASP A 6 2.97 7.45 13.14
CA ASP A 6 3.05 6.02 12.90
C ASP A 6 3.47 5.24 14.15
N GLU A 7 4.07 5.91 15.13
CA GLU A 7 4.38 5.31 16.43
C GLU A 7 3.11 5.04 17.25
N THR A 8 2.04 5.80 17.00
CA THR A 8 0.76 5.64 17.70
C THR A 8 -0.32 5.01 16.84
N ALA A 9 -0.09 4.88 15.54
CA ALA A 9 -1.02 4.24 14.64
C ALA A 9 -0.93 2.73 14.80
N ASP A 10 -2.06 2.07 14.99
CA ASP A 10 -2.09 0.61 15.10
C ASP A 10 -2.02 -0.01 13.71
N GLY A 11 -0.95 -0.79 13.48
CA GLY A 11 -0.84 -1.58 12.26
C GLY A 11 -1.76 -2.79 12.33
N GLU A 12 -2.50 -3.04 11.28
CA GLU A 12 -3.39 -4.20 11.17
C GLU A 12 -2.86 -5.15 10.10
N GLU A 13 -2.76 -6.43 10.44
CA GLU A 13 -2.40 -7.44 9.45
C GLU A 13 -3.63 -7.71 8.58
N VAL A 14 -3.56 -7.30 7.32
CA VAL A 14 -4.69 -7.38 6.38
C VAL A 14 -4.60 -8.58 5.45
N ALA A 15 -3.42 -9.18 5.36
CA ALA A 15 -3.14 -10.45 4.69
C ALA A 15 -1.88 -11.00 5.33
N ASP A 16 -1.55 -12.26 5.08
CA ASP A 16 -0.35 -12.88 5.66
C ASP A 16 0.89 -12.05 5.36
N GLY A 17 1.51 -11.49 6.40
CA GLY A 17 2.73 -10.69 6.28
C GLY A 17 2.53 -9.31 5.69
N VAL A 18 1.30 -8.85 5.55
CA VAL A 18 0.97 -7.52 5.00
C VAL A 18 0.27 -6.71 6.07
N TYR A 19 0.85 -5.56 6.42
CA TYR A 19 0.37 -4.71 7.50
C TYR A 19 0.06 -3.32 6.97
N LEU A 20 -1.10 -2.78 7.36
CA LEU A 20 -1.50 -1.41 7.05
C LEU A 20 -1.77 -0.66 8.34
N ALA A 21 -1.36 0.59 8.39
CA ALA A 21 -1.68 1.48 9.49
C ALA A 21 -2.27 2.77 8.90
N ASP A 22 -3.37 3.21 9.49
CA ASP A 22 -4.00 4.45 9.07
C ASP A 22 -3.16 5.63 9.56
N LEU A 23 -2.86 6.53 8.65
CA LEU A 23 -2.26 7.82 8.94
C LEU A 23 -3.32 8.91 8.76
N ALA A 24 -2.92 10.13 8.45
CA ALA A 24 -3.87 11.22 8.33
C ALA A 24 -4.86 10.97 7.20
N ALA A 25 -6.11 11.32 7.43
CA ALA A 25 -7.18 11.20 6.45
C ALA A 25 -8.04 12.44 6.47
N GLY A 26 -8.45 12.88 5.30
CA GLY A 26 -9.36 14.00 5.11
C GLY A 26 -10.58 13.58 4.32
N GLU A 27 -11.33 14.57 3.85
CA GLU A 27 -12.52 14.30 3.06
C GLU A 27 -12.23 13.79 1.66
N ARG A 28 -11.05 14.08 1.12
CA ARG A 28 -10.71 13.79 -0.28
C ARG A 28 -9.57 12.80 -0.46
N ALA A 29 -8.84 12.50 0.62
CA ALA A 29 -7.72 11.58 0.54
C ALA A 29 -7.43 10.96 1.90
N SER A 30 -6.87 9.76 1.87
CA SER A 30 -6.38 9.09 3.09
C SER A 30 -4.97 8.60 2.85
N MET A 31 -4.17 8.56 3.91
CA MET A 31 -2.80 8.10 3.87
C MET A 31 -2.65 6.87 4.73
N LYS A 32 -1.88 5.90 4.24
CA LYS A 32 -1.57 4.67 4.95
C LYS A 32 -0.09 4.42 4.93
N HIS A 33 0.41 3.88 6.04
CA HIS A 33 1.74 3.27 6.10
C HIS A 33 1.55 1.78 5.84
N TRP A 34 2.38 1.20 4.98
CA TRP A 34 2.31 -0.22 4.70
C TRP A 34 3.65 -0.90 4.90
N ARG A 35 3.59 -2.17 5.30
CA ARG A 35 4.76 -3.03 5.42
C ARG A 35 4.41 -4.41 4.88
N VAL A 36 5.30 -4.93 4.03
CA VAL A 36 5.16 -6.25 3.43
C VAL A 36 6.38 -7.07 3.79
N GLU A 37 6.17 -8.16 4.53
CA GLU A 37 7.27 -9.04 4.94
C GLU A 37 7.83 -9.81 3.76
N PRO A 38 9.11 -10.29 3.84
CA PRO A 38 9.68 -11.11 2.79
C PRO A 38 8.79 -12.31 2.47
N GLY A 39 8.55 -12.54 1.19
CA GLY A 39 7.71 -13.64 0.72
C GLY A 39 6.21 -13.37 0.75
N ALA A 40 5.79 -12.27 1.36
CA ALA A 40 4.36 -11.95 1.43
C ALA A 40 3.86 -11.33 0.13
N THR A 41 2.58 -11.48 -0.12
CA THR A 41 1.91 -11.04 -1.34
C THR A 41 0.70 -10.19 -0.99
N LEU A 42 0.60 -9.01 -1.60
CA LEU A 42 -0.65 -8.26 -1.65
C LEU A 42 -1.51 -8.88 -2.75
N PRO A 43 -2.73 -9.30 -2.44
CA PRO A 43 -3.59 -9.87 -3.47
C PRO A 43 -3.86 -8.88 -4.61
N VAL A 44 -3.94 -9.40 -5.82
CA VAL A 44 -4.33 -8.59 -6.98
C VAL A 44 -5.79 -8.17 -6.79
N HIS A 45 -6.04 -6.89 -6.93
CA HIS A 45 -7.36 -6.31 -6.71
C HIS A 45 -7.50 -5.03 -7.52
N ARG A 46 -8.71 -4.48 -7.55
CA ARG A 46 -8.97 -3.18 -8.14
C ARG A 46 -9.91 -2.39 -7.24
N HIS A 47 -9.81 -1.08 -7.31
CA HIS A 47 -10.71 -0.17 -6.63
C HIS A 47 -10.79 1.13 -7.44
N ASP A 48 -11.85 1.90 -7.22
CA ASP A 48 -12.02 3.16 -7.94
C ASP A 48 -11.16 4.30 -7.37
N ASN A 49 -10.54 4.08 -6.20
CA ASN A 49 -9.59 5.05 -5.66
C ASN A 49 -8.36 5.14 -6.56
N GLU A 50 -7.92 6.36 -6.81
CA GLU A 50 -6.57 6.57 -7.32
C GLU A 50 -5.60 6.37 -6.16
N GLN A 51 -4.46 5.75 -6.43
CA GLN A 51 -3.48 5.46 -5.38
C GLN A 51 -2.10 5.92 -5.84
N ILE A 52 -1.48 6.79 -5.05
CA ILE A 52 -0.08 7.14 -5.24
C ILE A 52 0.69 6.70 -4.01
N GLY A 53 1.95 6.37 -4.18
CA GLY A 53 2.75 5.89 -3.06
C GLY A 53 4.22 6.21 -3.21
N TYR A 54 4.95 5.96 -2.13
CA TYR A 54 6.38 6.24 -2.04
C TYR A 54 7.06 5.14 -1.24
N MET A 55 8.14 4.58 -1.81
CA MET A 55 8.95 3.54 -1.18
C MET A 55 9.95 4.15 -0.21
N ILE A 56 9.93 3.66 1.03
CA ILE A 56 10.84 4.12 2.08
C ILE A 56 12.00 3.15 2.26
N ARG A 57 11.71 1.84 2.32
CA ARG A 57 12.73 0.82 2.63
C ARG A 57 12.37 -0.50 1.95
N GLY A 58 13.41 -1.29 1.63
CA GLY A 58 13.23 -2.56 0.98
C GLY A 58 12.82 -2.43 -0.48
N THR A 59 12.49 -3.56 -1.10
CA THR A 59 12.01 -3.60 -2.48
C THR A 59 10.68 -4.30 -2.54
N LEU A 60 9.84 -3.88 -3.47
CA LEU A 60 8.52 -4.46 -3.67
C LEU A 60 8.30 -4.61 -5.17
N THR A 61 7.86 -5.79 -5.61
CA THR A 61 7.50 -5.99 -7.00
C THR A 61 6.01 -5.71 -7.17
N ALA A 62 5.70 -4.61 -7.86
CA ALA A 62 4.34 -4.26 -8.21
C ALA A 62 3.92 -5.05 -9.46
N ILE A 63 2.71 -5.59 -9.41
CA ILE A 63 2.20 -6.48 -10.45
C ILE A 63 0.90 -5.88 -11.00
N THR A 64 0.87 -5.63 -12.31
CA THR A 64 -0.33 -5.18 -13.02
C THR A 64 -0.66 -6.19 -14.11
N GLU A 65 -1.73 -5.96 -14.87
CA GLU A 65 -2.07 -6.85 -15.99
C GLU A 65 -0.95 -6.95 -17.02
N ASP A 66 -0.24 -5.85 -17.24
CA ASP A 66 0.67 -5.72 -18.36
C ASP A 66 2.14 -5.85 -17.97
N GLU A 67 2.48 -5.68 -16.69
CA GLU A 67 3.89 -5.62 -16.31
C GLU A 67 4.13 -5.94 -14.84
N GLU A 68 5.39 -6.22 -14.53
CA GLU A 68 5.92 -6.28 -13.18
C GLU A 68 7.01 -5.24 -13.06
N VAL A 69 6.96 -4.43 -12.00
CA VAL A 69 7.93 -3.36 -11.77
C VAL A 69 8.51 -3.48 -10.37
N THR A 70 9.83 -3.52 -10.27
CA THR A 70 10.49 -3.49 -8.97
C THR A 70 10.58 -2.06 -8.47
N LEU A 71 9.94 -1.81 -7.34
CA LEU A 71 9.98 -0.52 -6.66
C LEU A 71 11.09 -0.54 -5.62
N ARG A 72 11.90 0.51 -5.60
CA ARG A 72 13.04 0.67 -4.70
C ARG A 72 12.88 1.92 -3.85
N PRO A 73 13.62 2.02 -2.74
CA PRO A 73 13.57 3.23 -1.91
C PRO A 73 13.79 4.49 -2.74
N GLY A 74 12.92 5.47 -2.57
CA GLY A 74 12.94 6.70 -3.35
C GLY A 74 12.04 6.70 -4.57
N ASP A 75 11.49 5.54 -4.95
CA ASP A 75 10.54 5.48 -6.05
C ASP A 75 9.15 5.91 -5.59
N SER A 76 8.46 6.65 -6.44
CA SER A 76 7.03 6.89 -6.26
C SER A 76 6.29 6.19 -7.41
N TYR A 77 5.01 5.88 -7.16
CA TYR A 77 4.22 5.12 -8.13
C TYR A 77 2.77 5.60 -8.13
N LEU A 78 2.08 5.28 -9.22
CA LEU A 78 0.66 5.56 -9.39
C LEU A 78 -0.04 4.30 -9.87
N PHE A 79 -1.10 3.91 -9.17
CA PHE A 79 -2.09 2.98 -9.69
C PHE A 79 -3.34 3.79 -10.03
N THR A 80 -3.73 3.76 -11.30
CA THR A 80 -4.88 4.53 -11.76
C THR A 80 -6.18 3.90 -11.25
N SER A 81 -7.25 4.68 -11.30
CA SER A 81 -8.58 4.22 -10.93
C SER A 81 -8.94 2.93 -11.68
N ASP A 82 -9.42 1.92 -10.95
CA ASP A 82 -9.84 0.61 -11.48
C ASP A 82 -8.76 -0.23 -12.14
N GLU A 83 -7.50 0.15 -12.03
CA GLU A 83 -6.38 -0.66 -12.52
C GLU A 83 -6.18 -1.88 -11.61
N LEU A 84 -6.14 -3.07 -12.20
CA LEU A 84 -5.78 -4.28 -11.45
C LEU A 84 -4.33 -4.19 -11.02
N HIS A 85 -4.09 -4.34 -9.73
CA HIS A 85 -2.73 -4.28 -9.20
C HIS A 85 -2.61 -5.16 -7.95
N GLY A 86 -1.41 -5.63 -7.75
CA GLY A 86 -0.99 -6.34 -6.55
C GLY A 86 0.49 -6.14 -6.37
N ALA A 87 1.07 -6.84 -5.42
CA ALA A 87 2.50 -6.72 -5.18
C ALA A 87 3.00 -7.94 -4.43
N GLU A 88 4.30 -8.17 -4.51
CA GLU A 88 4.91 -9.21 -3.68
C GLU A 88 6.33 -8.79 -3.30
N ASN A 89 6.74 -9.17 -2.11
CA ASN A 89 8.08 -8.93 -1.63
C ASN A 89 8.96 -10.15 -1.95
N ARG A 90 9.76 -10.02 -3.00
CA ARG A 90 10.70 -11.05 -3.46
C ARG A 90 12.09 -10.88 -2.85
N GLY A 91 12.25 -9.88 -1.98
CA GLY A 91 13.52 -9.60 -1.31
C GLY A 91 13.66 -10.36 0.01
N ASP A 92 14.69 -10.01 0.75
CA ASP A 92 15.03 -10.66 2.01
C ASP A 92 14.84 -9.75 3.23
N GLU A 93 14.30 -8.55 3.04
CA GLU A 93 13.96 -7.65 4.12
C GLU A 93 12.56 -7.06 3.94
N PRO A 94 11.95 -6.52 5.01
CA PRO A 94 10.63 -5.91 4.87
C PRO A 94 10.63 -4.76 3.88
N ALA A 95 9.59 -4.66 3.08
CA ALA A 95 9.33 -3.51 2.22
C ALA A 95 8.37 -2.57 2.95
N VAL A 96 8.71 -1.30 3.00
CA VAL A 96 7.98 -0.29 3.76
C VAL A 96 7.75 0.93 2.89
N GLY A 97 6.56 1.46 2.96
CA GLY A 97 6.22 2.68 2.23
C GLY A 97 4.96 3.34 2.74
N ILE A 98 4.58 4.38 2.06
CA ILE A 98 3.31 5.07 2.30
C ILE A 98 2.50 5.10 1.02
N GLY A 99 1.18 5.08 1.18
CA GLY A 99 0.25 5.22 0.06
C GLY A 99 -0.83 6.23 0.39
N VAL A 100 -1.28 6.93 -0.63
CA VAL A 100 -2.37 7.89 -0.53
C VAL A 100 -3.47 7.44 -1.48
N LEU A 101 -4.69 7.34 -0.94
CA LEU A 101 -5.87 6.95 -1.73
C LEU A 101 -6.83 8.12 -1.81
N SER A 102 -7.35 8.37 -2.99
CA SER A 102 -8.34 9.41 -3.25
C SER A 102 -9.45 8.82 -4.13
N PRO A 103 -10.71 8.80 -3.67
CA PRO A 103 -11.18 9.23 -2.36
C PRO A 103 -10.67 8.34 -1.22
N PRO A 104 -10.86 8.74 0.04
CA PRO A 104 -10.39 7.97 1.19
C PRO A 104 -10.96 6.56 1.23
N ARG A 105 -10.16 5.63 1.76
CA ARG A 105 -10.58 4.25 1.95
C ARG A 105 -10.02 3.74 3.27
N SER A 106 -10.84 3.04 4.07
CA SER A 106 -10.41 2.51 5.36
C SER A 106 -9.94 1.06 5.28
N ASP A 107 -10.61 0.20 4.53
CA ASP A 107 -10.26 -1.22 4.42
C ASP A 107 -9.94 -1.62 2.98
N PRO A 108 -9.00 -2.57 2.80
CA PRO A 108 -8.73 -3.12 1.47
C PRO A 108 -9.96 -3.82 0.88
N ASP A 109 -10.09 -3.79 -0.45
CA ASP A 109 -11.25 -4.36 -1.14
C ASP A 109 -11.40 -5.86 -0.91
N TRP A 110 -10.29 -6.60 -0.78
CA TRP A 110 -10.35 -8.03 -0.56
C TRP A 110 -10.93 -8.40 0.82
N LYS A 111 -11.08 -7.45 1.73
CA LYS A 111 -11.71 -7.65 3.03
C LYS A 111 -13.21 -7.37 3.00
N GLN A 112 -13.74 -6.87 1.90
CA GLN A 112 -15.14 -6.43 1.77
C GLN A 112 -15.95 -7.45 0.97
N SER A 113 -15.78 -8.69 1.24
CA SER A 113 -16.52 -9.75 0.53
C SER A 113 -17.87 -10.05 1.19
#